data_81709ed1878f470f58d962fb58578948
#
_entry.id   81709ed1878f470f58d962fb58578948
#
_cell.length_a   1.000
_cell.length_b   1.000
_cell.length_c   1.000
_cell.angle_alpha   90.00
_cell.angle_beta   90.00
_cell.angle_gamma   90.00
#
_symmetry.space_group_name_H-M   'P 1'
#
loop_
_entity.id
_entity.type
_entity.pdbx_description
1 polymer ?
#
loop_
_entity_poly.entity_id
_entity_poly.type
_entity_poly.pdbx_seq_one_letter_code
_entity_poly.pdbx_strand_id
1 'polypeptide(L)'
;MKKIAIITGAAGGIGQIFVRELTKEPLDEIWVTGRNEDKLYALKKEFGEKIVPVCKDLTENEDILSISDMMKEENVSVVWLVNNAGIARMAPTTEFGVSEITMTIDLNCKALALLINICIPFMEKGAKILNISSASSFQPVPYINLYAATKVFERNYSRALNVELKPYGITVTAVCPSWVDTDMLTKEMNGKKVRFPGIVSAEKVVEKALKDAKKGKDMSVCSLYVKCQHFNVKLMPQKLTMKIWMHSIKKYL
;
A
#
# COMPACT_ATOMS: atom_id res chain seq x y z
N MET A 1 -15.02 -23.06 -4.04
CA MET A 1 -14.57 -21.69 -4.38
C MET A 1 -13.07 -21.71 -4.56
N LYS A 2 -12.56 -21.05 -5.61
CA LYS A 2 -11.13 -20.85 -5.81
C LYS A 2 -10.58 -19.91 -4.73
N LYS A 3 -9.46 -20.23 -4.10
CA LYS A 3 -8.80 -19.38 -3.13
C LYS A 3 -7.86 -18.42 -3.84
N ILE A 4 -8.12 -17.12 -3.76
CA ILE A 4 -7.33 -16.12 -4.49
C ILE A 4 -6.67 -15.10 -3.57
N ALA A 5 -5.60 -14.48 -4.11
CA ALA A 5 -5.10 -13.21 -3.63
C ALA A 5 -5.37 -12.12 -4.67
N ILE A 6 -5.66 -10.90 -4.23
CA ILE A 6 -5.74 -9.71 -5.09
C ILE A 6 -4.64 -8.75 -4.68
N ILE A 7 -3.80 -8.32 -5.62
CA ILE A 7 -2.67 -7.42 -5.38
C ILE A 7 -2.79 -6.22 -6.31
N THR A 8 -3.01 -5.03 -5.74
CA THR A 8 -3.06 -3.79 -6.52
C THR A 8 -1.67 -3.18 -6.69
N GLY A 9 -1.41 -2.54 -7.84
CA GLY A 9 -0.08 -2.00 -8.13
C GLY A 9 1.01 -3.09 -8.16
N ALA A 10 0.64 -4.29 -8.58
CA ALA A 10 1.47 -5.49 -8.53
C ALA A 10 2.78 -5.36 -9.31
N ALA A 11 2.81 -4.57 -10.38
CA ALA A 11 4.01 -4.34 -11.19
C ALA A 11 5.02 -3.37 -10.56
N GLY A 12 4.71 -2.73 -9.45
CA GLY A 12 5.64 -1.88 -8.69
C GLY A 12 6.57 -2.68 -7.78
N GLY A 13 7.69 -2.07 -7.33
CA GLY A 13 8.73 -2.78 -6.58
C GLY A 13 8.25 -3.58 -5.36
N ILE A 14 7.39 -3.00 -4.49
CA ILE A 14 6.81 -3.73 -3.35
C ILE A 14 5.78 -4.76 -3.84
N GLY A 15 4.98 -4.41 -4.85
CA GLY A 15 3.94 -5.27 -5.41
C GLY A 15 4.50 -6.58 -5.98
N GLN A 16 5.59 -6.52 -6.74
CA GLN A 16 6.26 -7.71 -7.29
C GLN A 16 6.74 -8.66 -6.19
N ILE A 17 7.25 -8.11 -5.08
CA ILE A 17 7.68 -8.93 -3.95
C ILE A 17 6.47 -9.61 -3.28
N PHE A 18 5.31 -8.91 -3.16
CA PHE A 18 4.08 -9.56 -2.70
C PHE A 18 3.64 -10.67 -3.63
N VAL A 19 3.69 -10.48 -4.96
CA VAL A 19 3.39 -11.55 -5.93
C VAL A 19 4.28 -12.74 -5.65
N ARG A 20 5.60 -12.55 -5.64
CA ARG A 20 6.58 -13.62 -5.37
C ARG A 20 6.32 -14.36 -4.05
N GLU A 21 6.06 -13.65 -2.98
CA GLU A 21 5.87 -14.30 -1.67
C GLU A 21 4.51 -15.02 -1.58
N LEU A 22 3.46 -14.48 -2.21
CA LEU A 22 2.14 -15.12 -2.20
C LEU A 22 2.02 -16.31 -3.14
N THR A 23 2.93 -16.50 -4.14
CA THR A 23 2.99 -17.78 -4.89
C THR A 23 3.31 -18.97 -4.01
N LYS A 24 3.93 -18.76 -2.85
CA LYS A 24 4.26 -19.79 -1.87
C LYS A 24 3.09 -20.18 -0.96
N GLU A 25 2.03 -19.39 -0.96
CA GLU A 25 0.81 -19.67 -0.19
C GLU A 25 -0.11 -20.67 -0.93
N PRO A 26 -0.97 -21.40 -0.21
CA PRO A 26 -1.91 -22.34 -0.81
C PRO A 26 -3.08 -21.61 -1.49
N LEU A 27 -2.78 -20.94 -2.58
CA LEU A 27 -3.70 -20.18 -3.42
C LEU A 27 -3.85 -20.85 -4.78
N ASP A 28 -5.04 -20.79 -5.35
CA ASP A 28 -5.31 -21.25 -6.71
C ASP A 28 -4.89 -20.20 -7.72
N GLU A 29 -5.17 -18.93 -7.45
CA GLU A 29 -4.86 -17.81 -8.34
C GLU A 29 -4.36 -16.59 -7.55
N ILE A 30 -3.58 -15.72 -8.22
CA ILE A 30 -3.17 -14.40 -7.74
C ILE A 30 -3.56 -13.37 -8.81
N TRP A 31 -4.57 -12.59 -8.53
CA TRP A 31 -5.05 -11.53 -9.40
C TRP A 31 -4.17 -10.29 -9.22
N VAL A 32 -3.44 -9.96 -10.27
CA VAL A 32 -2.52 -8.81 -10.26
C VAL A 32 -3.14 -7.66 -11.02
N THR A 33 -3.39 -6.52 -10.35
CA THR A 33 -4.07 -5.41 -11.00
C THR A 33 -3.20 -4.15 -11.10
N GLY A 34 -3.40 -3.44 -12.21
CA GLY A 34 -2.74 -2.20 -12.59
C GLY A 34 -3.14 -1.78 -13.99
N ARG A 35 -2.64 -0.62 -14.45
CA ARG A 35 -3.01 -0.04 -15.76
C ARG A 35 -2.16 -0.51 -16.94
N ASN A 36 -0.96 -1.02 -16.66
CA ASN A 36 -0.02 -1.44 -17.71
C ASN A 36 -0.12 -2.94 -17.94
N GLU A 37 -0.81 -3.31 -19.01
CA GLU A 37 -1.08 -4.69 -19.36
C GLU A 37 0.20 -5.50 -19.58
N ASP A 38 1.17 -4.96 -20.33
CA ASP A 38 2.44 -5.64 -20.63
C ASP A 38 3.19 -6.00 -19.34
N LYS A 39 3.23 -5.08 -18.36
CA LYS A 39 3.87 -5.34 -17.08
C LYS A 39 3.14 -6.41 -16.27
N LEU A 40 1.82 -6.49 -16.35
CA LEU A 40 1.05 -7.54 -15.67
C LEU A 40 1.27 -8.90 -16.33
N TYR A 41 1.29 -8.98 -17.67
CA TYR A 41 1.63 -10.20 -18.36
C TYR A 41 3.08 -10.64 -18.17
N ALA A 42 4.01 -9.69 -17.99
CA ALA A 42 5.39 -10.02 -17.60
C ALA A 42 5.43 -10.73 -16.24
N LEU A 43 4.60 -10.32 -15.26
CA LEU A 43 4.48 -11.05 -13.99
C LEU A 43 3.96 -12.48 -14.19
N LYS A 44 2.97 -12.68 -15.07
CA LYS A 44 2.49 -14.02 -15.40
C LYS A 44 3.60 -14.89 -16.01
N LYS A 45 4.36 -14.32 -16.93
CA LYS A 45 5.51 -15.01 -17.56
C LYS A 45 6.60 -15.38 -16.53
N GLU A 46 6.83 -14.52 -15.52
CA GLU A 46 7.87 -14.73 -14.51
C GLU A 46 7.43 -15.70 -13.41
N PHE A 47 6.20 -15.56 -12.90
CA PHE A 47 5.71 -16.28 -11.72
C PHE A 47 4.76 -17.43 -12.03
N GLY A 48 4.40 -17.65 -13.30
CA GLY A 48 3.66 -18.81 -13.77
C GLY A 48 2.13 -18.62 -13.84
N GLU A 49 1.43 -19.71 -14.13
CA GLU A 49 0.02 -19.73 -14.51
C GLU A 49 -0.95 -19.32 -13.38
N LYS A 50 -0.51 -19.36 -12.11
CA LYS A 50 -1.32 -18.83 -11.00
C LYS A 50 -1.58 -17.33 -11.09
N ILE A 51 -0.79 -16.61 -11.87
CA ILE A 51 -0.94 -15.17 -12.02
C ILE A 51 -2.02 -14.86 -13.06
N VAL A 52 -3.03 -14.12 -12.63
CA VAL A 52 -4.14 -13.66 -13.47
C VAL A 52 -4.03 -12.14 -13.61
N PRO A 53 -3.60 -11.62 -14.79
CA PRO A 53 -3.58 -10.20 -15.07
C PRO A 53 -5.00 -9.62 -15.11
N VAL A 54 -5.24 -8.55 -14.34
CA VAL A 54 -6.50 -7.81 -14.27
C VAL A 54 -6.20 -6.34 -14.57
N CYS A 55 -6.21 -5.98 -15.86
CA CYS A 55 -5.89 -4.62 -16.31
C CYS A 55 -7.07 -3.69 -16.02
N LYS A 56 -6.94 -2.83 -14.99
CA LYS A 56 -7.97 -1.92 -14.50
C LYS A 56 -7.36 -0.60 -14.05
N ASP A 57 -8.07 0.51 -14.29
CA ASP A 57 -7.76 1.80 -13.68
C ASP A 57 -8.54 1.95 -12.36
N LEU A 58 -7.85 1.84 -11.25
CA LEU A 58 -8.47 1.91 -9.93
C LEU A 58 -8.91 3.35 -9.54
N THR A 59 -8.71 4.34 -10.39
CA THR A 59 -9.31 5.66 -10.23
C THR A 59 -10.76 5.71 -10.73
N GLU A 60 -11.16 4.73 -11.56
CA GLU A 60 -12.48 4.60 -12.15
C GLU A 60 -13.35 3.62 -11.35
N ASN A 61 -14.57 4.07 -11.00
CA ASN A 61 -15.49 3.26 -10.18
C ASN A 61 -15.96 2.00 -10.92
N GLU A 62 -16.25 2.12 -12.23
CA GLU A 62 -16.71 1.01 -13.05
C GLU A 62 -15.65 -0.10 -13.12
N ASP A 63 -14.37 0.27 -13.23
CA ASP A 63 -13.28 -0.69 -13.23
C ASP A 63 -13.15 -1.43 -11.89
N ILE A 64 -13.31 -0.72 -10.77
CA ILE A 64 -13.32 -1.35 -9.44
C ILE A 64 -14.52 -2.30 -9.30
N LEU A 65 -15.72 -1.86 -9.69
CA LEU A 65 -16.94 -2.66 -9.59
C LEU A 65 -16.88 -3.91 -10.48
N SER A 66 -16.26 -3.83 -11.66
CA SER A 66 -16.07 -4.98 -12.53
C SER A 66 -15.24 -6.09 -11.89
N ILE A 67 -14.34 -5.78 -10.95
CA ILE A 67 -13.62 -6.80 -10.18
C ILE A 67 -14.60 -7.60 -9.30
N SER A 68 -15.63 -6.96 -8.75
CA SER A 68 -16.68 -7.66 -8.00
C SER A 68 -17.45 -8.65 -8.86
N ASP A 69 -17.76 -8.27 -10.09
CA ASP A 69 -18.48 -9.14 -11.00
C ASP A 69 -17.60 -10.32 -11.44
N MET A 70 -16.33 -10.09 -11.74
CA MET A 70 -15.36 -11.17 -11.96
C MET A 70 -15.28 -12.14 -10.75
N MET A 71 -15.28 -11.62 -9.51
CA MET A 71 -15.25 -12.47 -8.31
C MET A 71 -16.50 -13.36 -8.20
N LYS A 72 -17.68 -12.87 -8.60
CA LYS A 72 -18.93 -13.64 -8.63
C LYS A 72 -18.88 -14.73 -9.71
N GLU A 73 -18.51 -14.35 -10.92
CA GLU A 73 -18.45 -15.25 -12.09
C GLU A 73 -17.48 -16.40 -11.87
N GLU A 74 -16.30 -16.12 -11.32
CA GLU A 74 -15.26 -17.10 -11.04
C GLU A 74 -15.47 -17.90 -9.74
N ASN A 75 -16.50 -17.58 -8.96
CA ASN A 75 -16.84 -18.21 -7.68
C ASN A 75 -15.62 -18.34 -6.74
N VAL A 76 -15.02 -17.20 -6.41
CA VAL A 76 -13.78 -17.14 -5.63
C VAL A 76 -14.00 -16.88 -4.14
N SER A 77 -13.00 -17.26 -3.33
CA SER A 77 -12.81 -16.83 -1.94
C SER A 77 -11.53 -16.03 -1.83
N VAL A 78 -11.62 -14.77 -1.39
CA VAL A 78 -10.48 -13.86 -1.27
C VAL A 78 -9.76 -14.12 0.06
N VAL A 79 -8.60 -14.76 -0.03
CA VAL A 79 -7.75 -15.09 1.14
C VAL A 79 -6.83 -13.94 1.50
N TRP A 80 -6.33 -13.21 0.49
CA TRP A 80 -5.47 -12.04 0.66
C TRP A 80 -5.94 -10.90 -0.24
N LEU A 81 -6.10 -9.72 0.35
CA LEU A 81 -6.22 -8.46 -0.38
C LEU A 81 -5.01 -7.59 -0.02
N VAL A 82 -4.20 -7.23 -1.01
CA VAL A 82 -3.03 -6.35 -0.85
C VAL A 82 -3.28 -5.04 -1.60
N ASN A 83 -3.73 -4.02 -0.90
CA ASN A 83 -3.87 -2.66 -1.43
C ASN A 83 -2.50 -1.98 -1.41
N ASN A 84 -1.75 -2.14 -2.51
CA ASN A 84 -0.40 -1.59 -2.68
C ASN A 84 -0.34 -0.47 -3.72
N ALA A 85 -1.34 -0.34 -4.60
CA ALA A 85 -1.41 0.77 -5.54
C ALA A 85 -1.43 2.11 -4.81
N GLY A 86 -0.64 3.05 -5.29
CA GLY A 86 -0.58 4.39 -4.73
C GLY A 86 0.45 5.25 -5.45
N ILE A 87 0.25 6.56 -5.40
CA ILE A 87 1.15 7.56 -5.98
C ILE A 87 1.59 8.55 -4.92
N ALA A 88 2.79 9.10 -5.11
CA ALA A 88 3.39 10.11 -4.26
C ALA A 88 4.11 11.14 -5.11
N ARG A 89 4.00 12.41 -4.73
CA ARG A 89 4.83 13.49 -5.25
C ARG A 89 5.30 14.37 -4.11
N MET A 90 6.55 14.80 -4.18
CA MET A 90 7.15 15.80 -3.29
C MET A 90 7.25 17.12 -4.05
N ALA A 91 6.42 18.09 -3.68
CA ALA A 91 6.38 19.42 -4.30
C ALA A 91 5.70 20.43 -3.37
N PRO A 92 5.88 21.75 -3.58
CA PRO A 92 5.04 22.79 -2.99
C PRO A 92 3.57 22.58 -3.38
N THR A 93 2.63 22.84 -2.45
CA THR A 93 1.19 22.68 -2.71
C THR A 93 0.71 23.52 -3.91
N THR A 94 1.36 24.63 -4.20
CA THR A 94 1.04 25.53 -5.33
C THR A 94 1.33 24.93 -6.69
N GLU A 95 2.08 23.83 -6.75
CA GLU A 95 2.44 23.15 -8.00
C GLU A 95 1.51 21.97 -8.34
N PHE A 96 0.57 21.63 -7.45
CA PHE A 96 -0.37 20.55 -7.71
C PHE A 96 -1.55 21.03 -8.56
N GLY A 97 -1.75 20.39 -9.71
CA GLY A 97 -2.94 20.57 -10.53
C GLY A 97 -4.14 19.83 -9.99
N VAL A 98 -5.35 20.23 -10.39
CA VAL A 98 -6.62 19.60 -9.96
C VAL A 98 -6.63 18.11 -10.26
N SER A 99 -6.24 17.71 -11.47
CA SER A 99 -6.23 16.28 -11.88
C SER A 99 -5.28 15.44 -11.02
N GLU A 100 -4.13 15.99 -10.63
CA GLU A 100 -3.16 15.30 -9.79
C GLU A 100 -3.65 15.11 -8.35
N ILE A 101 -4.32 16.14 -7.81
CA ILE A 101 -4.94 16.07 -6.47
C ILE A 101 -6.04 14.99 -6.48
N THR A 102 -6.94 15.06 -7.48
CA THR A 102 -8.04 14.09 -7.63
C THR A 102 -7.49 12.67 -7.78
N MET A 103 -6.56 12.45 -8.70
CA MET A 103 -5.94 11.14 -8.93
C MET A 103 -5.29 10.59 -7.65
N THR A 104 -4.61 11.44 -6.87
CA THR A 104 -3.95 11.02 -5.63
C THR A 104 -4.96 10.55 -4.59
N ILE A 105 -6.07 11.27 -4.43
CA ILE A 105 -7.14 10.92 -3.49
C ILE A 105 -7.88 9.68 -3.98
N ASP A 106 -8.23 9.64 -5.27
CA ASP A 106 -8.96 8.53 -5.86
C ASP A 106 -8.18 7.22 -5.75
N LEU A 107 -6.89 7.23 -6.11
CA LEU A 107 -6.09 6.01 -6.05
C LEU A 107 -5.74 5.59 -4.61
N ASN A 108 -5.26 6.54 -3.78
CA ASN A 108 -4.73 6.18 -2.47
C ASN A 108 -5.85 5.98 -1.42
N CYS A 109 -7.00 6.64 -1.55
CA CYS A 109 -8.06 6.58 -0.55
C CYS A 109 -9.33 5.89 -1.06
N LYS A 110 -9.94 6.41 -2.15
CA LYS A 110 -11.22 5.90 -2.67
C LYS A 110 -11.08 4.45 -3.14
N ALA A 111 -10.09 4.17 -3.99
CA ALA A 111 -9.86 2.82 -4.53
C ALA A 111 -9.65 1.79 -3.42
N LEU A 112 -8.81 2.10 -2.43
CA LEU A 112 -8.56 1.25 -1.28
C LEU A 112 -9.86 0.93 -0.53
N ALA A 113 -10.67 1.95 -0.23
CA ALA A 113 -11.91 1.78 0.52
C ALA A 113 -12.94 0.96 -0.26
N LEU A 114 -13.10 1.23 -1.56
CA LEU A 114 -14.02 0.49 -2.43
C LEU A 114 -13.58 -0.96 -2.61
N LEU A 115 -12.30 -1.23 -2.86
CA LEU A 115 -11.78 -2.59 -3.00
C LEU A 115 -11.99 -3.42 -1.72
N ILE A 116 -11.76 -2.83 -0.55
CA ILE A 116 -12.07 -3.51 0.71
C ILE A 116 -13.57 -3.83 0.79
N ASN A 117 -14.42 -2.86 0.50
CA ASN A 117 -15.88 -3.03 0.59
C ASN A 117 -16.38 -4.14 -0.33
N ILE A 118 -15.95 -4.17 -1.60
CA ILE A 118 -16.40 -5.19 -2.56
C ILE A 118 -15.77 -6.58 -2.30
N CYS A 119 -14.61 -6.66 -1.64
CA CYS A 119 -13.96 -7.94 -1.34
C CYS A 119 -14.49 -8.61 -0.07
N ILE A 120 -14.95 -7.85 0.94
CA ILE A 120 -15.43 -8.42 2.22
C ILE A 120 -16.48 -9.54 2.03
N PRO A 121 -17.48 -9.41 1.14
CA PRO A 121 -18.48 -10.49 0.94
C PRO A 121 -17.89 -11.82 0.43
N PHE A 122 -16.69 -11.78 -0.15
CA PHE A 122 -15.96 -12.95 -0.66
C PHE A 122 -14.86 -13.43 0.28
N MET A 123 -14.76 -12.86 1.48
CA MET A 123 -13.76 -13.22 2.49
C MET A 123 -14.35 -14.16 3.54
N GLU A 124 -13.59 -15.19 3.87
CA GLU A 124 -13.91 -16.12 4.94
C GLU A 124 -13.01 -15.91 6.16
N LYS A 125 -13.34 -16.58 7.25
CA LYS A 125 -12.50 -16.61 8.46
C LYS A 125 -11.06 -17.01 8.11
N GLY A 126 -10.13 -16.19 8.52
CA GLY A 126 -8.71 -16.35 8.22
C GLY A 126 -8.21 -15.46 7.07
N ALA A 127 -9.09 -14.78 6.34
CA ALA A 127 -8.70 -13.82 5.30
C ALA A 127 -7.92 -12.63 5.87
N LYS A 128 -7.10 -12.02 5.04
CA LYS A 128 -6.18 -10.95 5.43
C LYS A 128 -6.20 -9.81 4.43
N ILE A 129 -6.27 -8.58 4.95
CA ILE A 129 -6.17 -7.34 4.19
C ILE A 129 -4.88 -6.63 4.61
N LEU A 130 -4.03 -6.31 3.65
CA LEU A 130 -2.82 -5.53 3.83
C LEU A 130 -2.98 -4.20 3.08
N ASN A 131 -2.91 -3.08 3.80
CA ASN A 131 -2.97 -1.76 3.20
C ASN A 131 -1.61 -1.09 3.33
N ILE A 132 -0.98 -0.74 2.20
CA ILE A 132 0.39 -0.21 2.17
C ILE A 132 0.36 1.29 2.43
N SER A 133 0.35 1.64 3.69
CA SER A 133 0.50 3.01 4.19
C SER A 133 1.99 3.46 4.14
N SER A 134 2.44 4.27 5.07
CA SER A 134 3.80 4.81 5.12
C SER A 134 4.14 5.29 6.53
N ALA A 135 5.42 5.41 6.84
CA ALA A 135 5.90 6.15 8.02
C ALA A 135 5.51 7.65 7.99
N SER A 136 5.25 8.21 6.79
CA SER A 136 4.72 9.58 6.66
C SER A 136 3.33 9.75 7.29
N SER A 137 2.62 8.64 7.54
CA SER A 137 1.32 8.65 8.24
C SER A 137 1.41 8.98 9.73
N PHE A 138 2.60 9.05 10.31
CA PHE A 138 2.74 9.28 11.75
C PHE A 138 2.76 10.75 12.15
N GLN A 139 3.02 11.65 11.20
CA GLN A 139 3.09 13.10 11.44
C GLN A 139 2.70 13.90 10.20
N PRO A 140 2.35 15.18 10.32
CA PRO A 140 2.26 16.09 9.18
C PRO A 140 3.64 16.24 8.50
N VAL A 141 3.68 16.15 7.16
CA VAL A 141 4.93 16.19 6.39
C VAL A 141 4.82 17.26 5.30
N PRO A 142 5.33 18.49 5.51
CA PRO A 142 5.36 19.52 4.49
C PRO A 142 6.04 19.04 3.19
N TYR A 143 5.63 19.57 2.04
CA TYR A 143 6.06 19.23 0.68
C TYR A 143 5.67 17.83 0.18
N ILE A 144 5.24 16.92 1.04
CA ILE A 144 4.55 15.66 0.67
C ILE A 144 3.23 15.54 1.42
N ASN A 145 2.61 16.66 1.72
CA ASN A 145 1.44 16.79 2.58
C ASN A 145 0.23 16.00 2.07
N LEU A 146 -0.09 16.08 0.77
CA LEU A 146 -1.20 15.36 0.17
C LEU A 146 -1.01 13.85 0.32
N TYR A 147 0.15 13.33 -0.10
CA TYR A 147 0.49 11.91 0.07
C TYR A 147 0.45 11.49 1.55
N ALA A 148 1.10 12.25 2.43
CA ALA A 148 1.11 11.92 3.85
C ALA A 148 -0.30 11.87 4.45
N ALA A 149 -1.20 12.79 4.03
CA ALA A 149 -2.59 12.78 4.45
C ALA A 149 -3.34 11.53 3.98
N THR A 150 -3.16 11.10 2.72
CA THR A 150 -3.74 9.83 2.23
C THR A 150 -3.20 8.63 3.03
N LYS A 151 -1.92 8.63 3.38
CA LYS A 151 -1.33 7.54 4.18
C LYS A 151 -1.81 7.52 5.64
N VAL A 152 -2.20 8.69 6.20
CA VAL A 152 -2.93 8.76 7.48
C VAL A 152 -4.31 8.13 7.35
N PHE A 153 -5.05 8.44 6.28
CA PHE A 153 -6.33 7.80 5.98
C PHE A 153 -6.17 6.28 5.95
N GLU A 154 -5.28 5.76 5.12
CA GLU A 154 -5.05 4.31 4.97
C GLU A 154 -4.72 3.64 6.32
N ARG A 155 -3.81 4.24 7.11
CA ARG A 155 -3.44 3.69 8.41
C ARG A 155 -4.60 3.66 9.40
N ASN A 156 -5.32 4.76 9.55
CA ASN A 156 -6.39 4.85 10.54
C ASN A 156 -7.59 4.00 10.13
N TYR A 157 -7.97 4.02 8.85
CA TYR A 157 -9.01 3.18 8.29
C TYR A 157 -8.72 1.70 8.49
N SER A 158 -7.50 1.25 8.16
CA SER A 158 -7.07 -0.15 8.37
C SER A 158 -7.19 -0.58 9.83
N ARG A 159 -6.76 0.26 10.75
CA ARG A 159 -6.75 -0.07 12.18
C ARG A 159 -8.14 -0.14 12.77
N ALA A 160 -9.04 0.75 12.35
CA ALA A 160 -10.46 0.69 12.72
C ALA A 160 -11.11 -0.60 12.18
N LEU A 161 -10.93 -0.88 10.88
CA LEU A 161 -11.44 -2.09 10.25
C LEU A 161 -10.91 -3.39 10.88
N ASN A 162 -9.66 -3.40 11.37
CA ASN A 162 -9.13 -4.59 12.06
C ASN A 162 -9.94 -4.94 13.32
N VAL A 163 -10.48 -3.93 14.00
CA VAL A 163 -11.36 -4.13 15.16
C VAL A 163 -12.75 -4.57 14.71
N GLU A 164 -13.32 -3.90 13.70
CA GLU A 164 -14.67 -4.17 13.18
C GLU A 164 -14.79 -5.57 12.56
N LEU A 165 -13.75 -6.03 11.84
CA LEU A 165 -13.75 -7.31 11.13
C LEU A 165 -13.23 -8.49 11.97
N LYS A 166 -12.71 -8.23 13.17
CA LYS A 166 -12.24 -9.27 14.09
C LYS A 166 -13.28 -10.33 14.42
N PRO A 167 -14.58 -10.00 14.66
CA PRO A 167 -15.62 -11.00 14.89
C PRO A 167 -15.81 -11.98 13.73
N TYR A 168 -15.52 -11.55 12.51
CA TYR A 168 -15.59 -12.36 11.29
C TYR A 168 -14.29 -13.15 11.04
N GLY A 169 -13.28 -12.99 11.90
CA GLY A 169 -11.98 -13.65 11.78
C GLY A 169 -11.12 -13.09 10.64
N ILE A 170 -11.41 -11.90 10.15
CA ILE A 170 -10.64 -11.20 9.11
C ILE A 170 -9.65 -10.25 9.79
N THR A 171 -8.39 -10.27 9.34
CA THR A 171 -7.34 -9.38 9.84
C THR A 171 -7.08 -8.25 8.85
N VAL A 172 -7.02 -7.01 9.33
CA VAL A 172 -6.63 -5.84 8.53
C VAL A 172 -5.36 -5.24 9.11
N THR A 173 -4.30 -5.12 8.31
CA THR A 173 -3.00 -4.63 8.75
C THR A 173 -2.56 -3.42 7.93
N ALA A 174 -2.34 -2.28 8.58
CA ALA A 174 -1.65 -1.13 7.99
C ALA A 174 -0.15 -1.40 7.93
N VAL A 175 0.43 -1.47 6.76
CA VAL A 175 1.87 -1.61 6.56
C VAL A 175 2.49 -0.22 6.46
N CYS A 176 3.37 0.14 7.39
CA CYS A 176 3.96 1.48 7.48
C CYS A 176 5.49 1.41 7.27
N PRO A 177 5.95 1.25 6.02
CA PRO A 177 7.38 1.22 5.73
C PRO A 177 7.99 2.62 5.87
N SER A 178 9.32 2.64 6.05
CA SER A 178 10.17 3.81 5.83
C SER A 178 10.37 4.03 4.32
N TRP A 179 11.46 4.68 3.96
CA TRP A 179 11.95 4.70 2.59
C TRP A 179 12.21 3.27 2.13
N VAL A 180 11.61 2.86 1.03
CA VAL A 180 11.83 1.53 0.43
C VAL A 180 12.62 1.70 -0.84
N ASP A 181 13.71 0.94 -0.98
CA ASP A 181 14.56 1.00 -2.17
C ASP A 181 13.82 0.43 -3.39
N THR A 182 13.16 1.31 -4.11
CA THR A 182 12.37 1.03 -5.32
C THR A 182 12.56 2.19 -6.31
N ASP A 183 12.09 2.00 -7.53
CA ASP A 183 12.13 3.03 -8.58
C ASP A 183 11.25 4.27 -8.27
N MET A 184 10.37 4.17 -7.27
CA MET A 184 9.57 5.30 -6.80
C MET A 184 10.42 6.38 -6.10
N LEU A 185 11.63 6.02 -5.59
CA LEU A 185 12.50 6.97 -4.90
C LEU A 185 13.34 7.78 -5.89
N THR A 186 13.16 9.08 -5.86
CA THR A 186 14.03 10.03 -6.55
C THR A 186 15.38 10.09 -5.83
N LYS A 187 16.39 9.40 -6.36
CA LYS A 187 17.73 9.25 -5.72
C LYS A 187 18.61 10.50 -5.87
N GLU A 188 18.21 11.42 -6.75
CA GLU A 188 18.93 12.69 -7.00
C GLU A 188 17.93 13.83 -7.17
N MET A 189 18.18 14.98 -6.53
CA MET A 189 17.40 16.21 -6.65
C MET A 189 18.36 17.40 -6.77
N ASN A 190 18.16 18.24 -7.78
CA ASN A 190 18.98 19.43 -8.05
C ASN A 190 20.49 19.12 -8.04
N GLY A 191 20.92 18.02 -8.69
CA GLY A 191 22.32 17.58 -8.76
C GLY A 191 22.90 17.05 -7.44
N LYS A 192 22.08 16.83 -6.41
CA LYS A 192 22.51 16.31 -5.11
C LYS A 192 21.90 14.94 -4.84
N LYS A 193 22.73 13.98 -4.40
CA LYS A 193 22.25 12.68 -3.94
C LYS A 193 21.38 12.83 -2.69
N VAL A 194 20.15 12.31 -2.76
CA VAL A 194 19.22 12.30 -1.63
C VAL A 194 19.61 11.20 -0.66
N ARG A 195 19.68 11.53 0.64
CA ARG A 195 19.90 10.54 1.72
C ARG A 195 18.56 10.10 2.28
N PHE A 196 18.36 8.79 2.38
CA PHE A 196 17.16 8.17 2.93
C PHE A 196 17.47 7.46 4.27
N PRO A 197 17.39 8.16 5.42
CA PRO A 197 17.64 7.53 6.71
C PRO A 197 16.65 6.39 6.96
N GLY A 198 17.16 5.22 7.36
CA GLY A 198 16.32 4.07 7.63
C GLY A 198 15.71 3.40 6.40
N ILE A 199 16.33 3.58 5.21
CA ILE A 199 15.95 2.85 3.99
C ILE A 199 15.96 1.35 4.24
N VAL A 200 14.97 0.65 3.68
CA VAL A 200 14.79 -0.80 3.81
C VAL A 200 14.53 -1.41 2.44
N SER A 201 14.85 -2.70 2.28
CA SER A 201 14.47 -3.41 1.05
C SER A 201 12.98 -3.76 1.03
N ALA A 202 12.42 -3.93 -0.16
CA ALA A 202 11.03 -4.33 -0.35
C ALA A 202 10.75 -5.71 0.25
N GLU A 203 11.71 -6.65 0.16
CA GLU A 203 11.62 -7.98 0.76
C GLU A 203 11.37 -7.91 2.26
N LYS A 204 12.16 -7.10 2.96
CA LYS A 204 12.06 -6.93 4.41
C LYS A 204 10.71 -6.36 4.84
N VAL A 205 10.17 -5.45 4.03
CA VAL A 205 8.82 -4.90 4.25
C VAL A 205 7.76 -5.98 4.08
N VAL A 206 7.79 -6.73 2.97
CA VAL A 206 6.78 -7.73 2.63
C VAL A 206 6.81 -8.91 3.60
N GLU A 207 7.98 -9.49 3.87
CA GLU A 207 8.13 -10.59 4.84
C GLU A 207 7.57 -10.22 6.22
N LYS A 208 7.88 -8.99 6.67
CA LYS A 208 7.38 -8.50 7.95
C LYS A 208 5.88 -8.27 7.92
N ALA A 209 5.34 -7.72 6.84
CA ALA A 209 3.91 -7.46 6.66
C ALA A 209 3.10 -8.75 6.69
N LEU A 210 3.49 -9.75 5.92
CA LEU A 210 2.85 -11.08 5.89
C LEU A 210 2.90 -11.76 7.26
N LYS A 211 4.07 -11.72 7.93
CA LYS A 211 4.23 -12.28 9.29
C LYS A 211 3.33 -11.59 10.31
N ASP A 212 3.21 -10.25 10.24
CA ASP A 212 2.39 -9.49 11.19
C ASP A 212 0.89 -9.71 10.92
N ALA A 213 0.47 -9.75 9.64
CA ALA A 213 -0.91 -10.06 9.27
C ALA A 213 -1.34 -11.48 9.71
N LYS A 214 -0.46 -12.48 9.53
CA LYS A 214 -0.70 -13.86 10.04
C LYS A 214 -0.86 -13.90 11.56
N LYS A 215 -0.30 -12.92 12.29
CA LYS A 215 -0.42 -12.78 13.75
C LYS A 215 -1.59 -11.89 14.20
N GLY A 216 -2.43 -11.43 13.28
CA GLY A 216 -3.58 -10.59 13.60
C GLY A 216 -3.25 -9.16 14.00
N LYS A 217 -2.06 -8.63 13.66
CA LYS A 217 -1.66 -7.28 14.04
C LYS A 217 -2.33 -6.22 13.18
N ASP A 218 -2.78 -5.16 13.80
CA ASP A 218 -3.40 -3.99 13.14
C ASP A 218 -2.38 -3.11 12.39
N MET A 219 -1.08 -3.22 12.73
CA MET A 219 -0.02 -2.41 12.13
C MET A 219 1.29 -3.19 12.01
N SER A 220 1.97 -3.04 10.87
CA SER A 220 3.29 -3.61 10.59
C SER A 220 4.31 -2.52 10.31
N VAL A 221 5.41 -2.51 11.09
CA VAL A 221 6.55 -1.61 10.94
C VAL A 221 7.83 -2.45 10.96
N CYS A 222 8.54 -2.53 9.84
CA CYS A 222 9.71 -3.39 9.69
C CYS A 222 11.02 -2.79 10.23
N SER A 223 11.11 -1.47 10.37
CA SER A 223 12.32 -0.76 10.79
C SER A 223 12.27 -0.33 12.26
N LEU A 224 13.32 -0.62 13.02
CA LEU A 224 13.46 -0.11 14.39
C LEU A 224 13.53 1.43 14.41
N TYR A 225 14.22 2.02 13.42
CA TYR A 225 14.27 3.47 13.23
C TYR A 225 12.87 4.09 13.15
N VAL A 226 11.99 3.51 12.33
CA VAL A 226 10.60 3.99 12.20
C VAL A 226 9.79 3.77 13.47
N LYS A 227 10.01 2.69 14.21
CA LYS A 227 9.35 2.47 15.51
C LYS A 227 9.74 3.53 16.53
N CYS A 228 11.04 3.87 16.61
CA CYS A 228 11.53 4.95 17.46
C CYS A 228 10.97 6.31 17.01
N GLN A 229 10.96 6.58 15.70
CA GLN A 229 10.35 7.79 15.15
C GLN A 229 8.87 7.89 15.50
N HIS A 230 8.10 6.82 15.32
CA HIS A 230 6.68 6.77 15.67
C HIS A 230 6.45 7.07 17.16
N PHE A 231 7.27 6.50 18.02
CA PHE A 231 7.20 6.76 19.48
C PHE A 231 7.51 8.22 19.80
N ASN A 232 8.59 8.77 19.24
CA ASN A 232 8.99 10.15 19.45
C ASN A 232 7.92 11.15 18.98
N VAL A 233 7.33 10.91 17.81
CA VAL A 233 6.28 11.79 17.25
C VAL A 233 5.02 11.83 18.12
N LYS A 234 4.72 10.76 18.86
CA LYS A 234 3.61 10.75 19.82
C LYS A 234 3.85 11.66 21.02
N LEU A 235 5.10 11.86 21.41
CA LEU A 235 5.47 12.63 22.60
C LEU A 235 5.81 14.09 22.26
N MET A 236 6.20 14.38 21.01
CA MET A 236 6.63 15.71 20.61
C MET A 236 5.46 16.52 20.01
N PRO A 237 5.42 17.85 20.27
CA PRO A 237 4.50 18.74 19.54
C PRO A 237 4.72 18.65 18.02
N GLN A 238 3.63 18.54 17.27
CA GLN A 238 3.70 18.41 15.80
C GLN A 238 4.48 19.56 15.10
N LYS A 239 4.40 20.79 15.67
CA LYS A 239 5.19 21.92 15.15
C LYS A 239 6.69 21.63 15.20
N LEU A 240 7.18 20.94 16.24
CA LEU A 240 8.59 20.59 16.37
C LEU A 240 8.98 19.50 15.38
N THR A 241 8.15 18.47 15.21
CA THR A 241 8.40 17.40 14.22
C THR A 241 8.46 17.94 12.81
N MET A 242 7.56 18.88 12.44
CA MET A 242 7.61 19.57 11.14
C MET A 242 8.87 20.43 10.97
N LYS A 243 9.34 21.13 12.03
CA LYS A 243 10.61 21.89 11.96
C LYS A 243 11.81 20.98 11.70
N ILE A 244 11.89 19.83 12.39
CA ILE A 244 12.95 18.85 12.18
C ILE A 244 12.91 18.31 10.72
N TRP A 245 11.73 17.97 10.25
CA TRP A 245 11.55 17.54 8.85
C TRP A 245 12.02 18.64 7.87
N MET A 246 11.54 19.86 8.01
CA MET A 246 11.92 20.98 7.15
C MET A 246 13.44 21.23 7.14
N HIS A 247 14.09 21.12 8.31
CA HIS A 247 15.55 21.22 8.39
C HIS A 247 16.24 20.11 7.56
N SER A 248 15.70 18.88 7.59
CA SER A 248 16.27 17.74 6.87
C SER A 248 16.16 17.83 5.34
N ILE A 249 15.09 18.47 4.83
CA ILE A 249 14.84 18.60 3.37
C ILE A 249 15.29 19.94 2.78
N LYS A 250 15.54 20.97 3.59
CA LYS A 250 15.90 22.33 3.13
C LYS A 250 16.97 22.37 2.05
N LYS A 251 17.91 21.46 2.09
CA LYS A 251 19.02 21.39 1.11
C LYS A 251 18.59 20.82 -0.25
N TYR A 252 17.39 20.25 -0.36
CA TYR A 252 16.84 19.67 -1.58
C TYR A 252 15.75 20.55 -2.21
N LEU A 253 15.19 21.49 -1.45
CA LEU A 253 14.31 22.54 -1.93
C LEU A 253 15.13 23.69 -2.50
#